data_92dc1082fa075388df4e487da210c28f
#
_entry.id   92dc1082fa075388df4e487da210c28f
#
_cell.length_a   1.000
_cell.length_b   1.000
_cell.length_c   1.000
_cell.angle_alpha   90.00
_cell.angle_beta   90.00
_cell.angle_gamma   90.00
#
_symmetry.space_group_name_H-M   'P 1'
#
loop_
_entity.id
_entity.type
_entity.pdbx_description
1 polymer ?
#
loop_
_entity_poly.entity_id
_entity_poly.type
_entity_poly.pdbx_seq_one_letter_code
_entity_poly.pdbx_strand_id
1 'polypeptide(L)'
;MRVRGDVQPSNAFTLEEQPKKPGYYLVRFFENAQEFSEEKEGLTVSGWEYDEYHLELADTGSLEEDVLNNYDGYLAQAKLLEAEEDTIPNLRQQVADLEDEKAALERKVSSLETQVTDAQLALCDVYELALGGVV
;
A
#
# COMPACT_ATOMS: atom_id res chain seq x y z
N MET A 1 -0.83 9.26 10.57
CA MET A 1 -2.11 8.69 11.09
C MET A 1 -2.67 9.60 12.17
N ARG A 2 -3.92 9.94 12.08
CA ARG A 2 -4.59 10.76 13.10
C ARG A 2 -4.98 9.92 14.31
N VAL A 3 -4.54 10.32 15.49
CA VAL A 3 -4.72 9.58 16.75
C VAL A 3 -5.38 10.47 17.80
N ARG A 4 -6.18 9.87 18.67
CA ARG A 4 -6.77 10.52 19.83
C ARG A 4 -6.21 9.96 21.12
N GLY A 5 -5.92 10.82 22.07
CA GLY A 5 -5.40 10.44 23.37
C GLY A 5 -5.92 11.35 24.47
N ASP A 6 -5.78 10.87 25.71
CA ASP A 6 -6.26 11.61 26.89
C ASP A 6 -5.31 12.74 27.29
N VAL A 7 -4.07 12.67 26.85
CA VAL A 7 -2.99 13.59 27.23
C VAL A 7 -2.35 14.21 26.01
N GLN A 8 -2.02 15.49 26.10
CA GLN A 8 -1.24 16.15 25.05
C GLN A 8 0.16 15.52 24.97
N PRO A 9 0.66 15.20 23.76
CA PRO A 9 2.05 14.82 23.62
C PRO A 9 2.99 15.93 24.13
N SER A 10 3.76 15.64 25.17
CA SER A 10 4.65 16.62 25.79
C SER A 10 5.94 16.83 25.00
N ASN A 11 6.33 15.86 24.20
CA ASN A 11 7.52 15.87 23.35
C ASN A 11 7.13 15.79 21.87
N ALA A 12 8.00 16.31 21.02
CA ALA A 12 7.82 16.20 19.58
C ALA A 12 7.95 14.75 19.05
N PHE A 13 8.69 13.93 19.78
CA PHE A 13 8.87 12.51 19.49
C PHE A 13 9.13 11.70 20.77
N THR A 14 8.93 10.39 20.69
CA THR A 14 9.28 9.42 21.74
C THR A 14 10.08 8.27 21.16
N LEU A 15 10.95 7.69 22.01
CA LEU A 15 11.71 6.48 21.68
C LEU A 15 11.17 5.31 22.51
N GLU A 16 10.76 4.25 21.82
CA GLU A 16 10.33 3.01 22.45
C GLU A 16 11.25 1.86 22.08
N GLU A 17 11.72 1.15 23.10
CA GLU A 17 12.51 -0.06 22.90
C GLU A 17 11.65 -1.19 22.35
N GLN A 18 12.14 -1.91 21.35
CA GLN A 18 11.41 -3.03 20.75
C GLN A 18 11.92 -4.37 21.31
N PRO A 19 11.13 -5.07 22.15
CA PRO A 19 11.55 -6.35 22.73
C PRO A 19 11.79 -7.44 21.67
N LYS A 20 11.09 -7.36 20.54
CA LYS A 20 11.19 -8.34 19.43
C LYS A 20 12.39 -8.10 18.51
N LYS A 21 12.96 -6.90 18.54
CA LYS A 21 14.13 -6.50 17.76
C LYS A 21 15.15 -5.80 18.64
N PRO A 22 16.02 -6.52 19.37
CA PRO A 22 17.06 -5.90 20.18
C PRO A 22 17.96 -5.00 19.34
N GLY A 23 18.27 -3.82 19.85
CA GLY A 23 19.09 -2.83 19.16
C GLY A 23 18.35 -1.90 18.22
N TYR A 24 17.01 -1.98 18.17
CA TYR A 24 16.17 -1.07 17.40
C TYR A 24 15.16 -0.36 18.32
N TYR A 25 14.88 0.89 17.98
CA TYR A 25 13.87 1.70 18.65
C TYR A 25 12.76 2.08 17.68
N LEU A 26 11.52 2.06 18.16
CA LEU A 26 10.42 2.68 17.48
C LEU A 26 10.35 4.14 17.87
N VAL A 27 10.53 5.02 16.90
CA VAL A 27 10.42 6.46 17.07
C VAL A 27 9.02 6.89 16.65
N ARG A 28 8.31 7.56 17.54
CA ARG A 28 6.99 8.12 17.26
C ARG A 28 7.11 9.63 17.20
N PHE A 29 6.67 10.21 16.09
CA PHE A 29 6.63 11.65 15.88
C PHE A 29 5.21 12.15 16.01
N PHE A 30 5.04 13.29 16.66
CA PHE A 30 3.74 13.89 16.89
C PHE A 30 3.69 15.29 16.29
N GLU A 31 2.64 15.57 15.52
CA GLU A 31 2.39 16.88 14.91
C GLU A 31 0.93 17.29 15.05
N ASN A 32 0.67 18.59 14.93
CA ASN A 32 -0.66 19.16 14.86
C ASN A 32 -1.58 18.76 16.02
N ALA A 33 -1.04 18.75 17.24
CA ALA A 33 -1.81 18.45 18.42
C ALA A 33 -2.89 19.51 18.66
N GLN A 34 -4.14 19.09 18.76
CA GLN A 34 -5.31 19.93 18.98
C GLN A 34 -6.19 19.33 20.06
N GLU A 35 -6.76 20.21 20.88
CA GLU A 35 -7.78 19.81 21.85
C GLU A 35 -9.09 19.49 21.14
N PHE A 36 -9.74 18.38 21.52
CA PHE A 36 -11.07 18.06 21.01
C PHE A 36 -12.06 17.83 22.15
N SER A 37 -13.32 18.10 21.87
CA SER A 37 -14.43 17.84 22.79
C SER A 37 -15.64 17.36 21.99
N GLU A 38 -16.18 16.20 22.37
CA GLU A 38 -17.36 15.61 21.77
C GLU A 38 -18.38 15.24 22.83
N GLU A 39 -19.67 15.45 22.54
CA GLU A 39 -20.77 14.95 23.37
C GLU A 39 -21.26 13.62 22.79
N LYS A 40 -21.19 12.55 23.61
CA LYS A 40 -21.77 11.25 23.32
C LYS A 40 -22.70 10.83 24.44
N GLU A 41 -23.95 10.55 24.13
CA GLU A 41 -24.94 10.00 25.08
C GLU A 41 -25.11 10.86 26.36
N GLY A 42 -25.01 12.20 26.23
CA GLY A 42 -25.05 13.11 27.35
C GLY A 42 -23.78 13.25 28.17
N LEU A 43 -22.72 12.59 27.77
CA LEU A 43 -21.37 12.68 28.35
C LEU A 43 -20.46 13.47 27.44
N THR A 44 -19.71 14.42 28.00
CA THR A 44 -18.68 15.16 27.27
C THR A 44 -17.38 14.36 27.35
N VAL A 45 -16.87 13.96 26.19
CA VAL A 45 -15.55 13.33 26.04
C VAL A 45 -14.59 14.37 25.47
N SER A 46 -13.53 14.66 26.19
CA SER A 46 -12.50 15.60 25.74
C SER A 46 -11.11 14.94 25.81
N GLY A 47 -10.21 15.42 24.97
CA GLY A 47 -8.86 14.90 24.88
C GLY A 47 -8.06 15.66 23.84
N TRP A 48 -7.07 14.99 23.28
CA TRP A 48 -6.16 15.54 22.29
C TRP A 48 -6.18 14.72 21.01
N GLU A 49 -6.18 15.40 19.87
CA GLU A 49 -5.97 14.82 18.55
C GLU A 49 -4.63 15.27 18.02
N TYR A 50 -3.88 14.36 17.45
CA TYR A 50 -2.58 14.66 16.85
C TYR A 50 -2.26 13.69 15.73
N ASP A 51 -1.38 14.11 14.83
CA ASP A 51 -0.84 13.24 13.80
C ASP A 51 0.37 12.49 14.34
N GLU A 52 0.36 11.18 14.22
CA GLU A 52 1.42 10.29 14.68
C GLU A 52 2.05 9.56 13.50
N TYR A 53 3.38 9.61 13.44
CA TYR A 53 4.18 8.94 12.43
C TYR A 53 5.23 8.06 13.09
N HIS A 54 5.48 6.90 12.53
CA HIS A 54 6.40 5.91 13.10
C HIS A 54 7.61 5.71 12.20
N LEU A 55 8.78 5.53 12.83
CA LEU A 55 10.01 5.16 12.15
C LEU A 55 10.81 4.22 13.04
N GLU A 56 11.32 3.13 12.48
CA GLU A 56 12.20 2.21 13.18
C GLU A 56 13.64 2.57 12.88
N LEU A 57 14.43 2.82 13.94
CA LEU A 57 15.83 3.20 13.83
C LEU A 57 16.70 2.29 14.69
N ALA A 58 17.89 1.97 14.17
CA ALA A 58 18.91 1.26 14.93
C ALA A 58 19.48 2.13 16.06
N ASP A 59 19.73 1.52 17.21
CA ASP A 59 20.36 2.21 18.33
C ASP A 59 21.81 2.59 17.97
N THR A 60 22.14 3.88 18.09
CA THR A 60 23.47 4.43 17.85
C THR A 60 24.23 4.75 19.12
N GLY A 61 23.61 4.54 20.30
CA GLY A 61 24.12 4.98 21.59
C GLY A 61 23.80 6.45 21.91
N SER A 62 23.47 7.26 20.90
CA SER A 62 23.04 8.67 21.01
C SER A 62 21.83 8.96 20.13
N LEU A 63 20.92 8.00 20.00
CA LEU A 63 19.79 8.07 19.07
C LEU A 63 18.89 9.28 19.34
N GLU A 64 18.64 9.62 20.60
CA GLU A 64 17.83 10.78 20.96
C GLU A 64 18.43 12.08 20.43
N GLU A 65 19.74 12.27 20.58
CA GLU A 65 20.46 13.44 20.06
C GLU A 65 20.47 13.44 18.52
N ASP A 66 20.68 12.29 17.91
CA ASP A 66 20.69 12.14 16.46
C ASP A 66 19.33 12.53 15.86
N VAL A 67 18.24 12.10 16.49
CA VAL A 67 16.88 12.47 16.05
C VAL A 67 16.63 13.96 16.26
N LEU A 68 17.04 14.54 17.38
CA LEU A 68 16.92 15.98 17.62
C LEU A 68 17.69 16.82 16.59
N ASN A 69 18.90 16.39 16.25
CA ASN A 69 19.76 17.11 15.31
C ASN A 69 19.26 17.05 13.86
N ASN A 70 18.50 16.04 13.52
CA ASN A 70 17.94 15.85 12.17
C ASN A 70 16.44 15.51 12.23
N TYR A 71 15.72 16.16 13.10
CA TYR A 71 14.29 15.93 13.34
C TYR A 71 13.45 15.98 12.06
N ASP A 72 13.62 17.06 11.27
CA ASP A 72 12.85 17.24 10.03
C ASP A 72 13.11 16.14 9.00
N GLY A 73 14.35 15.67 8.91
CA GLY A 73 14.74 14.59 8.02
C GLY A 73 14.10 13.25 8.41
N TYR A 74 14.15 12.90 9.68
CA TYR A 74 13.52 11.67 10.20
C TYR A 74 12.00 11.72 10.14
N LEU A 75 11.41 12.88 10.44
CA LEU A 75 9.96 13.08 10.31
C LEU A 75 9.51 12.92 8.86
N ALA A 76 10.26 13.46 7.91
CA ALA A 76 9.97 13.31 6.49
C ALA A 76 10.04 11.83 6.05
N GLN A 77 11.00 11.07 6.55
CA GLN A 77 11.10 9.62 6.30
C GLN A 77 9.89 8.87 6.87
N ALA A 78 9.47 9.19 8.09
CA ALA A 78 8.31 8.57 8.72
C ALA A 78 7.02 8.85 7.95
N LYS A 79 6.82 10.07 7.47
CA LYS A 79 5.69 10.45 6.62
C LYS A 79 5.68 9.70 5.29
N LEU A 80 6.84 9.57 4.67
CA LEU A 80 6.99 8.84 3.40
C LEU A 80 6.68 7.35 3.58
N LEU A 81 7.13 6.74 4.67
CA LEU A 81 6.88 5.34 4.99
C LEU A 81 5.38 5.06 5.19
N GLU A 82 4.66 5.94 5.89
CA GLU A 82 3.20 5.84 6.06
C GLU A 82 2.49 5.94 4.70
N ALA A 83 2.89 6.87 3.86
CA ALA A 83 2.32 7.02 2.52
C ALA A 83 2.56 5.77 1.65
N GLU A 84 3.72 5.13 1.75
CA GLU A 84 4.02 3.86 1.07
C GLU A 84 3.14 2.71 1.59
N GLU A 85 2.95 2.61 2.89
CA GLU A 85 2.06 1.60 3.50
C GLU A 85 0.62 1.75 3.05
N ASP A 86 0.12 2.98 2.93
CA ASP A 86 -1.24 3.26 2.45
C ASP A 86 -1.43 2.91 0.97
N THR A 87 -0.36 2.95 0.17
CA THR A 87 -0.42 2.63 -1.27
C THR A 87 -0.25 1.15 -1.60
N ILE A 88 0.40 0.37 -0.72
CA ILE A 88 0.64 -1.07 -0.93
C ILE A 88 -0.66 -1.86 -1.17
N PRO A 89 -1.74 -1.71 -0.37
CA PRO A 89 -2.99 -2.41 -0.63
C PRO A 89 -3.60 -2.10 -2.00
N ASN A 90 -3.54 -0.84 -2.43
CA ASN A 90 -4.02 -0.42 -3.74
C ASN A 90 -3.21 -1.05 -4.88
N LEU A 91 -1.89 -1.09 -4.75
CA LEU A 91 -1.00 -1.74 -5.72
C LEU A 91 -1.25 -3.24 -5.81
N ARG A 92 -1.46 -3.91 -4.69
CA ARG A 92 -1.81 -5.34 -4.65
C ARG A 92 -3.13 -5.62 -5.37
N GLN A 93 -4.13 -4.75 -5.18
CA GLN A 93 -5.41 -4.87 -5.88
C GLN A 93 -5.24 -4.68 -7.39
N GLN A 94 -4.45 -3.70 -7.81
CA GLN A 94 -4.16 -3.48 -9.24
C GLN A 94 -3.45 -4.68 -9.87
N VAL A 95 -2.49 -5.28 -9.16
CA VAL A 95 -1.80 -6.51 -9.63
C VAL A 95 -2.79 -7.66 -9.80
N ALA A 96 -3.69 -7.87 -8.83
CA ALA A 96 -4.72 -8.92 -8.91
C ALA A 96 -5.65 -8.70 -10.11
N ASP A 97 -6.10 -7.46 -10.34
CA ASP A 97 -6.96 -7.09 -11.47
C ASP A 97 -6.25 -7.33 -12.81
N LEU A 98 -4.96 -6.97 -12.90
CA LEU A 98 -4.16 -7.19 -14.11
C LEU A 98 -3.93 -8.69 -14.38
N GLU A 99 -3.74 -9.50 -13.36
CA GLU A 99 -3.63 -10.96 -13.52
C GLU A 99 -4.93 -11.57 -14.04
N ASP A 100 -6.08 -11.10 -13.56
CA ASP A 100 -7.40 -11.54 -14.06
C ASP A 100 -7.62 -11.13 -15.53
N GLU A 101 -7.27 -9.89 -15.90
CA GLU A 101 -7.33 -9.42 -17.28
C GLU A 101 -6.42 -10.22 -18.20
N LYS A 102 -5.21 -10.52 -17.76
CA LYS A 102 -4.25 -11.35 -18.48
C LYS A 102 -4.83 -12.74 -18.76
N ALA A 103 -5.42 -13.38 -17.76
CA ALA A 103 -6.04 -14.69 -17.90
C ALA A 103 -7.21 -14.65 -18.89
N ALA A 104 -8.03 -13.59 -18.85
CA ALA A 104 -9.14 -13.40 -19.79
C ALA A 104 -8.63 -13.21 -21.23
N LEU A 105 -7.57 -12.43 -21.43
CA LEU A 105 -6.95 -12.21 -22.74
C LEU A 105 -6.31 -13.51 -23.27
N GLU A 106 -5.64 -14.28 -22.44
CA GLU A 106 -5.07 -15.58 -22.84
C GLU A 106 -6.16 -16.54 -23.34
N ARG A 107 -7.33 -16.58 -22.68
CA ARG A 107 -8.48 -17.36 -23.14
C ARG A 107 -9.02 -16.89 -24.48
N LYS A 108 -9.12 -15.56 -24.69
CA LYS A 108 -9.53 -14.98 -25.96
C LYS A 108 -8.56 -15.33 -27.08
N VAL A 109 -7.26 -15.22 -26.83
CA VAL A 109 -6.22 -15.57 -27.81
C VAL A 109 -6.32 -17.05 -28.20
N SER A 110 -6.47 -17.93 -27.23
CA SER A 110 -6.65 -19.37 -27.47
C SER A 110 -7.90 -19.67 -28.29
N SER A 111 -9.02 -19.00 -28.00
CA SER A 111 -10.26 -19.12 -28.75
C SER A 111 -10.10 -18.61 -30.19
N LEU A 112 -9.44 -17.47 -30.39
CA LEU A 112 -9.15 -16.92 -31.72
C LEU A 112 -8.22 -17.81 -32.52
N GLU A 113 -7.21 -18.40 -31.91
CA GLU A 113 -6.32 -19.37 -32.56
C GLU A 113 -7.09 -20.59 -33.05
N THR A 114 -8.03 -21.11 -32.25
CA THR A 114 -8.93 -22.20 -32.66
C THR A 114 -9.82 -21.80 -33.83
N GLN A 115 -10.40 -20.59 -33.77
CA GLN A 115 -11.25 -20.08 -34.87
C GLN A 115 -10.45 -19.90 -36.15
N VAL A 116 -9.23 -19.41 -36.08
CA VAL A 116 -8.33 -19.25 -37.23
C VAL A 116 -8.00 -20.63 -37.84
N THR A 117 -7.68 -21.60 -37.00
CA THR A 117 -7.38 -22.96 -37.42
C THR A 117 -8.60 -23.58 -38.12
N ASP A 118 -9.78 -23.44 -37.52
CA ASP A 118 -11.03 -23.95 -38.12
C ASP A 118 -11.33 -23.28 -39.46
N ALA A 119 -11.12 -21.97 -39.57
CA ALA A 119 -11.29 -21.22 -40.82
C ALA A 119 -10.29 -21.68 -41.88
N GLN A 120 -9.04 -21.95 -41.50
CA GLN A 120 -8.05 -22.49 -42.44
C GLN A 120 -8.40 -23.87 -42.97
N LEU A 121 -8.90 -24.74 -42.08
CA LEU A 121 -9.38 -26.08 -42.47
C LEU A 121 -10.59 -25.98 -43.43
N ALA A 122 -11.53 -25.10 -43.13
CA ALA A 122 -12.67 -24.84 -43.98
C ALA A 122 -12.26 -24.32 -45.37
N LEU A 123 -11.26 -23.41 -45.40
CA LEU A 123 -10.68 -22.94 -46.68
C LEU A 123 -10.02 -24.05 -47.46
N CYS A 124 -9.31 -24.97 -46.83
CA CYS A 124 -8.71 -26.14 -47.46
C CYS A 124 -9.79 -27.04 -48.08
N ASP A 125 -10.89 -27.28 -47.35
CA ASP A 125 -12.01 -28.08 -47.83
C ASP A 125 -12.69 -27.44 -49.05
N VAL A 126 -12.89 -26.13 -49.01
CA VAL A 126 -13.45 -25.38 -50.15
C VAL A 126 -12.51 -25.44 -51.35
N TYR A 127 -11.24 -25.31 -51.14
CA TYR A 127 -10.22 -25.38 -52.17
C TYR A 127 -10.21 -26.78 -52.84
N GLU A 128 -10.24 -27.82 -52.05
CA GLU A 128 -10.31 -29.20 -52.56
C GLU A 128 -11.57 -29.48 -53.34
N LEU A 129 -12.73 -28.99 -52.86
CA LEU A 129 -13.98 -29.08 -53.57
C LEU A 129 -13.95 -28.33 -54.91
N ALA A 130 -13.37 -27.13 -54.95
CA ALA A 130 -13.18 -26.36 -56.16
C ALA A 130 -12.30 -27.06 -57.17
N LEU A 131 -11.19 -27.65 -56.70
CA LEU A 131 -10.30 -28.44 -57.56
C LEU A 131 -10.98 -29.73 -58.03
N GLY A 132 -11.71 -30.42 -57.17
CA GLY A 132 -12.45 -31.63 -57.52
C GLY A 132 -13.60 -31.36 -58.49
N GLY A 133 -14.17 -30.15 -58.49
CA GLY A 133 -15.22 -29.72 -59.42
C GLY A 133 -14.72 -29.34 -60.81
N VAL A 134 -13.44 -29.22 -61.00
CA VAL A 134 -12.83 -28.85 -62.31
C VAL A 134 -12.50 -30.08 -63.17
N VAL A 135 -12.56 -31.21 -62.56
CA VAL A 135 -12.26 -32.47 -63.25
C VAL A 135 -13.47 -32.93 -64.13
#